data_27f4be7a66d810b5e33b85e25d6f5939
#
_entry.id   27f4be7a66d810b5e33b85e25d6f5939
#
_cell.length_a   1.000
_cell.length_b   1.000
_cell.length_c   1.000
_cell.angle_alpha   90.00
_cell.angle_beta   90.00
_cell.angle_gamma   90.00
#
_symmetry.space_group_name_H-M   'P 1'
#
loop_
_entity.id
_entity.type
_entity.pdbx_description
1 polymer ?
#
loop_
_entity_poly.entity_id
_entity_poly.type
_entity_poly.pdbx_seq_one_letter_code
_entity_poly.pdbx_strand_id
1 'polypeptide(L)'
;MADVIVTAPGSLGDVHPMLGLALELRRAGKEVVFAAAERYLKLASAVGLATHPLIREEEFQKLLRHPDLWHPRRGIRQIFGGDFSRSLLPHYRWLEQQVIPGRTMLVSHFLDFAGRTYREVHPKTRMISVLLAPSLLRSVASPSRWTARGWECLGPRWMRPIVFRMADRVIDRIANRAMQPLRKELGLQSARSVLGSWWRSPDGAVGLFPSWFAPSASDTIDPLPLFGFPLLDDHPNEDTAEKQRLEGWLAAAPRRPIVFAPGSANEQASEYFRMAIEAARRRERPALLRSSNPKGNRPARLPDPVAAATSRPLSWLLP
;
A
#
# COMPACT_ATOMS: atom_id res chain seq x y z
N MET A 1 -12.46 -8.37 23.33
CA MET A 1 -13.00 -7.90 22.01
C MET A 1 -12.31 -6.60 21.67
N ALA A 2 -11.88 -6.39 20.43
CA ALA A 2 -11.08 -5.26 20.03
C ALA A 2 -11.76 -3.89 20.17
N ASP A 3 -11.03 -2.88 20.66
CA ASP A 3 -11.46 -1.49 20.60
C ASP A 3 -11.25 -0.93 19.18
N VAL A 4 -10.18 -1.39 18.50
CA VAL A 4 -9.81 -0.94 17.15
C VAL A 4 -9.44 -2.13 16.28
N ILE A 5 -9.97 -2.15 15.06
CA ILE A 5 -9.53 -3.05 14.00
C ILE A 5 -8.79 -2.21 12.95
N VAL A 6 -7.51 -2.54 12.73
CA VAL A 6 -6.67 -1.88 11.72
C VAL A 6 -6.52 -2.82 10.52
N THR A 7 -6.87 -2.36 9.32
CA THR A 7 -6.83 -3.19 8.10
C THR A 7 -5.80 -2.68 7.09
N ALA A 8 -4.98 -3.59 6.56
CA ALA A 8 -3.92 -3.32 5.60
C ALA A 8 -3.92 -4.36 4.45
N PRO A 9 -4.85 -4.30 3.48
CA PRO A 9 -5.01 -5.31 2.44
C PRO A 9 -3.97 -5.25 1.31
N GLY A 10 -2.94 -4.45 1.45
CA GLY A 10 -1.94 -4.22 0.41
C GLY A 10 -0.62 -4.98 0.61
N SER A 11 0.42 -4.44 0.01
CA SER A 11 1.81 -4.94 0.11
C SER A 11 2.50 -4.47 1.40
N LEU A 12 3.76 -4.83 1.56
CA LEU A 12 4.57 -4.40 2.72
C LEU A 12 4.64 -2.86 2.85
N GLY A 13 4.57 -2.13 1.72
CA GLY A 13 4.50 -0.67 1.72
C GLY A 13 3.22 -0.11 2.34
N ASP A 14 2.13 -0.90 2.33
CA ASP A 14 0.87 -0.56 2.98
C ASP A 14 0.83 -1.10 4.42
N VAL A 15 1.40 -2.27 4.64
CA VAL A 15 1.40 -2.97 5.93
C VAL A 15 2.24 -2.24 6.98
N HIS A 16 3.47 -1.82 6.66
CA HIS A 16 4.37 -1.17 7.63
C HIS A 16 3.78 0.11 8.23
N PRO A 17 3.30 1.10 7.45
CA PRO A 17 2.72 2.30 8.02
C PRO A 17 1.45 2.01 8.84
N MET A 18 0.60 1.07 8.40
CA MET A 18 -0.60 0.68 9.14
C MET A 18 -0.26 -0.08 10.42
N LEU A 19 0.82 -0.89 10.41
CA LEU A 19 1.32 -1.57 11.59
C LEU A 19 1.92 -0.56 12.59
N GLY A 20 2.67 0.42 12.13
CA GLY A 20 3.15 1.54 12.95
C GLY A 20 2.00 2.26 13.66
N LEU A 21 0.93 2.60 12.92
CA LEU A 21 -0.27 3.20 13.49
C LEU A 21 -0.95 2.28 14.52
N ALA A 22 -1.06 0.98 14.25
CA ALA A 22 -1.63 -0.01 15.17
C ALA A 22 -0.85 -0.08 16.48
N LEU A 23 0.48 0.00 16.43
CA LEU A 23 1.34 0.03 17.61
C LEU A 23 1.14 1.29 18.45
N GLU A 24 1.00 2.45 17.81
CA GLU A 24 0.70 3.70 18.54
C GLU A 24 -0.68 3.64 19.22
N LEU A 25 -1.69 3.10 18.54
CA LEU A 25 -3.00 2.89 19.15
C LEU A 25 -2.93 1.96 20.36
N ARG A 26 -2.14 0.87 20.28
CA ARG A 26 -1.91 -0.01 21.42
C ARG A 26 -1.15 0.69 22.55
N ARG A 27 -0.12 1.51 22.25
CA ARG A 27 0.58 2.33 23.25
C ARG A 27 -0.38 3.32 23.95
N ALA A 28 -1.39 3.77 23.23
CA ALA A 28 -2.48 4.59 23.79
C ALA A 28 -3.52 3.78 24.58
N GLY A 29 -3.24 2.51 24.90
CA GLY A 29 -4.08 1.66 25.76
C GLY A 29 -5.28 1.03 25.04
N LYS A 30 -5.27 0.95 23.69
CA LYS A 30 -6.37 0.31 22.94
C LYS A 30 -6.07 -1.17 22.68
N GLU A 31 -7.11 -1.99 22.78
CA GLU A 31 -7.06 -3.38 22.29
C GLU A 31 -7.18 -3.38 20.76
N VAL A 32 -6.09 -3.73 20.07
CA VAL A 32 -5.98 -3.64 18.61
C VAL A 32 -5.90 -5.02 17.99
N VAL A 33 -6.73 -5.25 16.96
CA VAL A 33 -6.59 -6.36 16.02
C VAL A 33 -6.05 -5.82 14.70
N PHE A 34 -4.98 -6.43 14.19
CA PHE A 34 -4.37 -6.09 12.92
C PHE A 34 -4.73 -7.12 11.84
N ALA A 35 -5.35 -6.66 10.75
CA ALA A 35 -5.78 -7.51 9.65
C ALA A 35 -5.01 -7.16 8.37
N ALA A 36 -4.32 -8.15 7.78
CA ALA A 36 -3.48 -8.00 6.59
C ALA A 36 -3.42 -9.29 5.77
N ALA A 37 -2.68 -9.30 4.65
CA ALA A 37 -2.39 -10.55 3.96
C ALA A 37 -1.61 -11.50 4.88
N GLU A 38 -1.94 -12.79 4.81
CA GLU A 38 -1.44 -13.85 5.73
C GLU A 38 0.07 -13.82 5.93
N ARG A 39 0.84 -13.59 4.86
CA ARG A 39 2.32 -13.53 4.90
C ARG A 39 2.88 -12.44 5.84
N TYR A 40 2.11 -11.41 6.12
CA TYR A 40 2.55 -10.27 6.95
C TYR A 40 2.08 -10.38 8.40
N LEU A 41 1.24 -11.36 8.73
CA LEU A 41 0.70 -11.50 10.10
C LEU A 41 1.79 -11.81 11.12
N LYS A 42 2.85 -12.51 10.70
CA LYS A 42 4.00 -12.79 11.57
C LYS A 42 4.70 -11.50 12.06
N LEU A 43 4.71 -10.45 11.24
CA LEU A 43 5.27 -9.15 11.65
C LEU A 43 4.44 -8.52 12.77
N ALA A 44 3.13 -8.56 12.65
CA ALA A 44 2.23 -7.99 13.66
C ALA A 44 2.16 -8.83 14.94
N SER A 45 2.15 -10.18 14.83
CA SER A 45 2.16 -11.06 15.98
C SER A 45 3.49 -11.02 16.76
N ALA A 46 4.62 -10.83 16.07
CA ALA A 46 5.93 -10.69 16.71
C ALA A 46 6.02 -9.45 17.62
N VAL A 47 5.24 -8.42 17.30
CA VAL A 47 5.13 -7.22 18.17
C VAL A 47 3.92 -7.26 19.10
N GLY A 48 3.30 -8.44 19.28
CA GLY A 48 2.26 -8.71 20.27
C GLY A 48 0.86 -8.20 19.91
N LEU A 49 0.54 -8.01 18.63
CA LEU A 49 -0.83 -7.70 18.18
C LEU A 49 -1.60 -8.99 17.90
N ALA A 50 -2.90 -8.99 18.20
CA ALA A 50 -3.83 -9.98 17.68
C ALA A 50 -3.98 -9.76 16.15
N THR A 51 -4.08 -10.85 15.37
CA THR A 51 -4.02 -10.77 13.92
C THR A 51 -5.16 -11.52 13.23
N HIS A 52 -5.53 -11.07 12.02
CA HIS A 52 -6.50 -11.75 11.15
C HIS A 52 -6.05 -11.73 9.68
N PRO A 53 -6.13 -12.87 8.94
CA PRO A 53 -5.80 -12.91 7.53
C PRO A 53 -6.94 -12.33 6.67
N LEU A 54 -6.63 -11.30 5.85
CA LEU A 54 -7.55 -10.76 4.85
C LEU A 54 -7.51 -11.52 3.53
N ILE A 55 -6.31 -11.97 3.15
CA ILE A 55 -6.04 -12.69 1.91
C ILE A 55 -5.05 -13.81 2.25
N ARG A 56 -5.32 -15.02 1.79
CA ARG A 56 -4.43 -16.17 2.00
C ARG A 56 -3.14 -16.02 1.21
N GLU A 57 -2.07 -16.64 1.72
CA GLU A 57 -0.74 -16.56 1.11
C GLU A 57 -0.73 -16.97 -0.36
N GLU A 58 -1.38 -18.08 -0.70
CA GLU A 58 -1.42 -18.59 -2.06
C GLU A 58 -2.11 -17.62 -3.04
N GLU A 59 -3.20 -16.99 -2.61
CA GLU A 59 -3.97 -16.02 -3.40
C GLU A 59 -3.16 -14.74 -3.61
N PHE A 60 -2.50 -14.28 -2.56
CA PHE A 60 -1.64 -13.11 -2.63
C PHE A 60 -0.42 -13.33 -3.54
N GLN A 61 0.19 -14.52 -3.48
CA GLN A 61 1.29 -14.89 -4.37
C GLN A 61 0.87 -14.94 -5.84
N LYS A 62 -0.31 -15.49 -6.14
CA LYS A 62 -0.85 -15.47 -7.52
C LYS A 62 -0.97 -14.06 -8.05
N LEU A 63 -1.46 -13.12 -7.23
CA LEU A 63 -1.55 -11.72 -7.60
C LEU A 63 -0.17 -11.12 -7.89
N LEU A 64 0.81 -11.29 -6.98
CA LEU A 64 2.16 -10.73 -7.14
C LEU A 64 2.90 -11.24 -8.38
N ARG A 65 2.66 -12.51 -8.75
CA ARG A 65 3.28 -13.13 -9.94
C ARG A 65 2.56 -12.82 -11.25
N HIS A 66 1.40 -12.16 -11.19
CA HIS A 66 0.65 -11.88 -12.42
C HIS A 66 1.40 -10.91 -13.34
N PRO A 67 1.67 -11.27 -14.62
CA PRO A 67 2.51 -10.45 -15.51
C PRO A 67 1.95 -9.06 -15.77
N ASP A 68 0.63 -8.90 -15.69
CA ASP A 68 -0.04 -7.62 -15.91
C ASP A 68 -0.18 -6.76 -14.66
N LEU A 69 0.30 -7.19 -13.48
CA LEU A 69 0.12 -6.44 -12.23
C LEU A 69 0.64 -5.00 -12.34
N TRP A 70 1.80 -4.83 -12.95
CA TRP A 70 2.44 -3.53 -13.14
C TRP A 70 2.17 -2.89 -14.51
N HIS A 71 1.28 -3.49 -15.30
CA HIS A 71 0.91 -2.93 -16.60
C HIS A 71 0.05 -1.67 -16.40
N PRO A 72 0.39 -0.50 -17.01
CA PRO A 72 -0.28 0.80 -16.74
C PRO A 72 -1.80 0.84 -16.95
N ARG A 73 -2.33 -0.04 -17.82
CA ARG A 73 -3.76 -0.10 -18.13
C ARG A 73 -4.47 -1.34 -17.61
N ARG A 74 -3.73 -2.46 -17.44
CA ARG A 74 -4.30 -3.74 -17.05
C ARG A 74 -4.11 -4.04 -15.56
N GLY A 75 -3.10 -3.43 -14.92
CA GLY A 75 -2.76 -3.67 -13.52
C GLY A 75 -3.92 -3.42 -12.56
N ILE A 76 -4.66 -2.35 -12.73
CA ILE A 76 -5.82 -2.05 -11.89
C ILE A 76 -6.89 -3.16 -11.90
N ARG A 77 -7.05 -3.87 -13.04
CA ARG A 77 -7.97 -5.02 -13.15
C ARG A 77 -7.45 -6.23 -12.39
N GLN A 78 -6.13 -6.36 -12.26
CA GLN A 78 -5.52 -7.43 -11.46
C GLN A 78 -5.64 -7.13 -9.96
N ILE A 79 -5.39 -5.90 -9.55
CA ILE A 79 -5.53 -5.46 -8.15
C ILE A 79 -6.97 -5.69 -7.65
N PHE A 80 -7.98 -5.32 -8.44
CA PHE A 80 -9.40 -5.49 -8.08
C PHE A 80 -10.01 -6.79 -8.64
N GLY A 81 -9.20 -7.71 -9.19
CA GLY A 81 -9.69 -8.95 -9.81
C GLY A 81 -9.90 -10.08 -8.81
N GLY A 82 -10.25 -11.22 -9.35
CA GLY A 82 -10.40 -12.56 -8.78
C GLY A 82 -10.29 -12.72 -7.27
N ASP A 83 -9.07 -12.82 -6.76
CA ASP A 83 -8.81 -13.14 -5.35
C ASP A 83 -9.17 -11.98 -4.41
N PHE A 84 -8.92 -10.72 -4.83
CA PHE A 84 -9.39 -9.55 -4.10
C PHE A 84 -10.92 -9.54 -3.96
N SER A 85 -11.64 -9.78 -5.08
CA SER A 85 -13.10 -9.86 -5.07
C SER A 85 -13.61 -10.97 -4.14
N ARG A 86 -12.94 -12.14 -4.16
CA ARG A 86 -13.31 -13.28 -3.31
C ARG A 86 -13.05 -13.04 -1.82
N SER A 87 -12.06 -12.23 -1.47
CA SER A 87 -11.73 -11.91 -0.08
C SER A 87 -12.72 -10.94 0.60
N LEU A 88 -13.48 -10.15 -0.18
CA LEU A 88 -14.33 -9.10 0.37
C LEU A 88 -15.48 -9.65 1.24
N LEU A 89 -16.18 -10.68 0.79
CA LEU A 89 -17.30 -11.26 1.54
C LEU A 89 -16.86 -11.98 2.82
N PRO A 90 -15.83 -12.85 2.82
CA PRO A 90 -15.29 -13.42 4.05
C PRO A 90 -14.81 -12.34 5.05
N HIS A 91 -14.16 -11.29 4.56
CA HIS A 91 -13.74 -10.18 5.43
C HIS A 91 -14.93 -9.43 6.04
N TYR A 92 -15.96 -9.14 5.24
CA TYR A 92 -17.18 -8.51 5.73
C TYR A 92 -17.85 -9.36 6.83
N ARG A 93 -18.01 -10.68 6.62
CA ARG A 93 -18.60 -11.60 7.59
C ARG A 93 -17.77 -11.73 8.87
N TRP A 94 -16.45 -11.67 8.74
CA TRP A 94 -15.57 -11.59 9.90
C TRP A 94 -15.79 -10.31 10.70
N LEU A 95 -15.95 -9.16 10.04
CA LEU A 95 -16.28 -7.91 10.71
C LEU A 95 -17.62 -7.98 11.45
N GLU A 96 -18.65 -8.66 10.90
CA GLU A 96 -19.94 -8.90 11.59
C GLU A 96 -19.75 -9.65 12.91
N GLN A 97 -18.76 -10.53 13.00
CA GLN A 97 -18.48 -11.31 14.21
C GLN A 97 -17.61 -10.54 15.23
N GLN A 98 -16.78 -9.61 14.78
CA GLN A 98 -15.77 -8.95 15.62
C GLN A 98 -16.19 -7.55 16.09
N VAL A 99 -16.93 -6.84 15.27
CA VAL A 99 -17.28 -5.43 15.53
C VAL A 99 -18.46 -5.33 16.50
N ILE A 100 -18.27 -4.59 17.57
CA ILE A 100 -19.36 -4.16 18.45
C ILE A 100 -19.76 -2.74 18.04
N PRO A 101 -20.97 -2.54 17.47
CA PRO A 101 -21.42 -1.21 17.07
C PRO A 101 -21.36 -0.19 18.22
N GLY A 102 -20.80 0.98 17.96
CA GLY A 102 -20.63 2.03 18.96
C GLY A 102 -19.41 1.89 19.88
N ARG A 103 -18.75 0.72 19.92
CA ARG A 103 -17.54 0.47 20.71
C ARG A 103 -16.32 0.28 19.82
N THR A 104 -16.38 -0.66 18.87
CA THR A 104 -15.25 -0.96 17.95
C THR A 104 -15.14 0.10 16.86
N MET A 105 -13.94 0.65 16.68
CA MET A 105 -13.61 1.56 15.57
C MET A 105 -12.83 0.81 14.49
N LEU A 106 -13.15 1.08 13.22
CA LEU A 106 -12.36 0.62 12.08
C LEU A 106 -11.36 1.70 11.68
N VAL A 107 -10.10 1.33 11.52
CA VAL A 107 -9.04 2.17 10.95
C VAL A 107 -8.56 1.45 9.69
N SER A 108 -9.07 1.88 8.56
CA SER A 108 -9.03 1.08 7.34
C SER A 108 -8.22 1.76 6.26
N HIS A 109 -7.31 1.00 5.66
CA HIS A 109 -6.64 1.39 4.42
C HIS A 109 -7.67 1.69 3.32
N PHE A 110 -7.38 2.63 2.43
CA PHE A 110 -8.33 3.07 1.39
C PHE A 110 -8.80 1.95 0.44
N LEU A 111 -8.08 0.83 0.37
CA LEU A 111 -8.47 -0.38 -0.39
C LEU A 111 -9.33 -1.35 0.42
N ASP A 112 -9.64 -1.07 1.67
CA ASP A 112 -10.53 -1.93 2.46
C ASP A 112 -11.99 -1.69 2.09
N PHE A 113 -12.39 -2.23 0.94
CA PHE A 113 -13.75 -2.10 0.43
C PHE A 113 -14.78 -2.88 1.25
N ALA A 114 -14.37 -3.95 1.92
CA ALA A 114 -15.25 -4.69 2.82
C ALA A 114 -15.56 -3.88 4.09
N GLY A 115 -14.53 -3.31 4.74
CA GLY A 115 -14.70 -2.42 5.89
C GLY A 115 -15.52 -1.18 5.54
N ARG A 116 -15.28 -0.58 4.35
CA ARG A 116 -16.06 0.56 3.89
C ARG A 116 -17.54 0.21 3.61
N THR A 117 -17.79 -0.98 3.05
CA THR A 117 -19.16 -1.50 2.86
C THR A 117 -19.80 -1.81 4.21
N TYR A 118 -19.04 -2.40 5.16
CA TYR A 118 -19.51 -2.64 6.52
C TYR A 118 -19.99 -1.34 7.18
N ARG A 119 -19.20 -0.26 7.10
CA ARG A 119 -19.58 1.06 7.62
C ARG A 119 -20.81 1.64 6.92
N GLU A 120 -21.03 1.35 5.64
CA GLU A 120 -22.23 1.77 4.89
C GLU A 120 -23.49 1.11 5.44
N VAL A 121 -23.41 -0.18 5.77
CA VAL A 121 -24.54 -0.97 6.32
C VAL A 121 -24.74 -0.71 7.81
N HIS A 122 -23.66 -0.49 8.55
CA HIS A 122 -23.67 -0.32 10.02
C HIS A 122 -23.25 1.10 10.42
N PRO A 123 -24.12 2.11 10.28
CA PRO A 123 -23.77 3.53 10.50
C PRO A 123 -23.42 3.89 11.96
N LYS A 124 -23.67 3.02 12.91
CA LYS A 124 -23.22 3.18 14.31
C LYS A 124 -21.75 2.83 14.53
N THR A 125 -21.11 2.09 13.57
CA THR A 125 -19.70 1.76 13.64
C THR A 125 -18.88 2.91 13.09
N ARG A 126 -17.97 3.46 13.87
CA ARG A 126 -17.05 4.51 13.41
C ARG A 126 -15.94 3.92 12.57
N MET A 127 -15.56 4.62 11.49
CA MET A 127 -14.48 4.24 10.62
C MET A 127 -13.66 5.45 10.20
N ILE A 128 -12.34 5.34 10.28
CA ILE A 128 -11.40 6.31 9.70
C ILE A 128 -10.71 5.65 8.52
N SER A 129 -10.82 6.29 7.35
CA SER A 129 -10.10 5.84 6.15
C SER A 129 -8.68 6.41 6.15
N VAL A 130 -7.69 5.56 5.82
CA VAL A 130 -6.28 5.93 5.81
C VAL A 130 -5.74 5.90 4.40
N LEU A 131 -5.09 7.00 4.00
CA LEU A 131 -4.37 7.15 2.75
C LEU A 131 -2.87 7.23 3.05
N LEU A 132 -2.07 6.39 2.38
CA LEU A 132 -0.62 6.28 2.63
C LEU A 132 0.24 7.04 1.63
N ALA A 133 -0.36 7.53 0.54
CA ALA A 133 0.34 8.31 -0.47
C ALA A 133 -0.63 9.31 -1.12
N PRO A 134 -0.16 10.45 -1.63
CA PRO A 134 -1.02 11.48 -2.21
C PRO A 134 -1.65 11.12 -3.55
N SER A 135 -1.48 9.88 -4.03
CA SER A 135 -1.93 9.42 -5.35
C SER A 135 -3.44 9.55 -5.59
N LEU A 136 -4.26 9.49 -4.54
CA LEU A 136 -5.71 9.68 -4.62
C LEU A 136 -6.17 11.11 -4.28
N LEU A 137 -5.25 11.98 -3.87
CA LEU A 137 -5.57 13.40 -3.69
C LEU A 137 -5.72 14.05 -5.06
N ARG A 138 -6.89 14.60 -5.31
CA ARG A 138 -7.22 15.24 -6.58
C ARG A 138 -6.84 16.70 -6.55
N SER A 139 -5.68 17.01 -7.10
CA SER A 139 -5.21 18.38 -7.26
C SER A 139 -5.50 18.88 -8.68
N VAL A 140 -6.07 20.07 -8.76
CA VAL A 140 -6.27 20.77 -10.03
C VAL A 140 -4.96 21.35 -10.55
N ALA A 141 -4.04 21.74 -9.68
CA ALA A 141 -2.73 22.28 -10.04
C ALA A 141 -1.71 21.19 -10.38
N SER A 142 -1.66 20.12 -9.56
CA SER A 142 -0.69 19.05 -9.69
C SER A 142 -1.37 17.67 -9.65
N PRO A 143 -2.08 17.27 -10.72
CA PRO A 143 -2.75 15.97 -10.74
C PRO A 143 -1.77 14.81 -10.69
N SER A 144 -2.13 13.76 -9.98
CA SER A 144 -1.35 12.51 -9.96
C SER A 144 -1.31 11.88 -11.35
N ARG A 145 -0.14 11.43 -11.78
CA ARG A 145 0.04 10.78 -13.07
C ARG A 145 -0.37 9.31 -12.99
N TRP A 146 -1.52 8.97 -13.52
CA TRP A 146 -2.03 7.59 -13.56
C TRP A 146 -1.76 6.89 -14.88
N THR A 147 -1.46 7.67 -15.93
CA THR A 147 -1.14 7.12 -17.24
C THR A 147 0.32 7.39 -17.60
N ALA A 148 0.93 6.46 -18.36
CA ALA A 148 2.31 6.60 -18.81
C ALA A 148 2.57 7.89 -19.61
N ARG A 149 1.53 8.45 -20.23
CA ARG A 149 1.59 9.69 -21.03
C ARG A 149 1.20 10.94 -20.26
N GLY A 150 0.71 10.80 -19.02
CA GLY A 150 0.27 11.92 -18.20
C GLY A 150 -0.88 12.71 -18.81
N TRP A 151 -1.81 12.04 -19.50
CA TRP A 151 -2.96 12.71 -20.16
C TRP A 151 -3.82 13.48 -19.17
N GLU A 152 -3.88 13.00 -17.93
CA GLU A 152 -4.55 13.67 -16.81
C GLU A 152 -3.95 15.03 -16.47
N CYS A 153 -2.72 15.30 -16.91
CA CYS A 153 -2.04 16.59 -16.75
C CYS A 153 -2.25 17.53 -17.96
N LEU A 154 -2.82 17.03 -19.07
CA LEU A 154 -3.04 17.81 -20.28
C LEU A 154 -4.28 18.69 -20.16
N GLY A 155 -4.24 19.78 -20.89
CA GLY A 155 -5.34 20.73 -20.97
C GLY A 155 -5.40 21.76 -19.83
N PRO A 156 -6.28 22.76 -19.95
CA PRO A 156 -6.43 23.81 -18.96
C PRO A 156 -6.98 23.27 -17.63
N ARG A 157 -6.63 23.93 -16.52
CA ARG A 157 -6.99 23.51 -15.17
C ARG A 157 -8.48 23.24 -14.97
N TRP A 158 -9.35 24.02 -15.60
CA TRP A 158 -10.80 23.87 -15.49
C TRP A 158 -11.34 22.55 -16.07
N MET A 159 -10.63 21.92 -17.00
CA MET A 159 -11.01 20.63 -17.58
C MET A 159 -10.68 19.44 -16.63
N ARG A 160 -9.75 19.58 -15.70
CA ARG A 160 -9.27 18.47 -14.84
C ARG A 160 -10.38 17.81 -14.02
N PRO A 161 -11.35 18.52 -13.42
CA PRO A 161 -12.48 17.88 -12.75
C PRO A 161 -13.33 17.01 -13.68
N ILE A 162 -13.40 17.36 -14.98
CA ILE A 162 -14.10 16.55 -15.99
C ILE A 162 -13.31 15.26 -16.26
N VAL A 163 -11.99 15.38 -16.43
CA VAL A 163 -11.10 14.23 -16.62
C VAL A 163 -11.17 13.28 -15.41
N PHE A 164 -11.18 13.81 -14.18
CA PHE A 164 -11.35 13.00 -12.97
C PHE A 164 -12.68 12.24 -12.97
N ARG A 165 -13.79 12.89 -13.33
CA ARG A 165 -15.10 12.25 -13.44
C ARG A 165 -15.15 11.15 -14.52
N MET A 166 -14.45 11.36 -15.64
CA MET A 166 -14.33 10.32 -16.67
C MET A 166 -13.50 9.13 -16.19
N ALA A 167 -12.38 9.39 -15.52
CA ALA A 167 -11.55 8.35 -14.90
C ALA A 167 -12.35 7.56 -13.87
N ASP A 168 -13.16 8.23 -13.03
CA ASP A 168 -14.04 7.57 -12.07
C ASP A 168 -14.98 6.58 -12.73
N ARG A 169 -15.64 6.94 -13.84
CA ARG A 169 -16.55 6.02 -14.51
C ARG A 169 -15.87 4.72 -14.97
N VAL A 170 -14.60 4.80 -15.38
CA VAL A 170 -13.82 3.63 -15.78
C VAL A 170 -13.44 2.81 -14.56
N ILE A 171 -12.95 3.45 -13.52
CA ILE A 171 -12.54 2.80 -12.27
C ILE A 171 -13.74 2.19 -11.55
N ASP A 172 -14.87 2.91 -11.51
CA ASP A 172 -16.10 2.44 -10.88
C ASP A 172 -16.61 1.14 -11.51
N ARG A 173 -16.51 1.00 -12.84
CA ARG A 173 -16.89 -0.27 -13.50
C ARG A 173 -16.01 -1.44 -13.04
N ILE A 174 -14.71 -1.21 -12.87
CA ILE A 174 -13.76 -2.26 -12.44
C ILE A 174 -13.99 -2.60 -10.97
N ALA A 175 -14.04 -1.58 -10.11
CA ALA A 175 -14.19 -1.74 -8.68
C ALA A 175 -15.56 -2.33 -8.29
N ASN A 176 -16.65 -1.86 -8.92
CA ASN A 176 -17.98 -2.42 -8.67
C ASN A 176 -18.09 -3.88 -9.15
N ARG A 177 -17.42 -4.25 -10.24
CA ARG A 177 -17.37 -5.66 -10.65
C ARG A 177 -16.72 -6.54 -9.58
N ALA A 178 -15.66 -6.03 -8.94
CA ALA A 178 -15.02 -6.74 -7.82
C ALA A 178 -15.91 -6.80 -6.57
N MET A 179 -16.61 -5.72 -6.26
CA MET A 179 -17.51 -5.66 -5.10
C MET A 179 -18.87 -6.32 -5.33
N GLN A 180 -19.23 -6.68 -6.57
CA GLN A 180 -20.55 -7.18 -6.93
C GLN A 180 -21.03 -8.38 -6.07
N PRO A 181 -20.20 -9.42 -5.79
CA PRO A 181 -20.67 -10.54 -4.95
C PRO A 181 -21.12 -10.06 -3.57
N LEU A 182 -20.31 -9.23 -2.91
CA LEU A 182 -20.60 -8.67 -1.60
C LEU A 182 -21.85 -7.75 -1.64
N ARG A 183 -21.87 -6.79 -2.55
CA ARG A 183 -22.97 -5.81 -2.61
C ARG A 183 -24.29 -6.41 -3.00
N LYS A 184 -24.29 -7.44 -3.88
CA LYS A 184 -25.49 -8.19 -4.25
C LYS A 184 -26.08 -8.95 -3.06
N GLU A 185 -25.23 -9.61 -2.26
CA GLU A 185 -25.66 -10.34 -1.06
C GLU A 185 -26.31 -9.40 -0.04
N LEU A 186 -25.80 -8.16 0.07
CA LEU A 186 -26.30 -7.13 0.99
C LEU A 186 -27.45 -6.28 0.41
N GLY A 187 -27.91 -6.53 -0.80
CA GLY A 187 -28.95 -5.73 -1.46
C GLY A 187 -28.53 -4.29 -1.78
N LEU A 188 -27.23 -4.01 -1.88
CA LEU A 188 -26.69 -2.66 -2.07
C LEU A 188 -26.53 -2.34 -3.57
N GLN A 189 -26.76 -1.07 -3.90
CA GLN A 189 -26.49 -0.54 -5.23
C GLN A 189 -24.99 -0.40 -5.48
N SER A 190 -24.58 -0.26 -6.75
CA SER A 190 -23.19 0.03 -7.14
C SER A 190 -22.70 1.33 -6.51
N ALA A 191 -21.47 1.32 -5.98
CA ALA A 191 -20.81 2.49 -5.45
C ALA A 191 -20.42 3.46 -6.59
N ARG A 192 -20.45 4.75 -6.33
CA ARG A 192 -20.06 5.79 -7.29
C ARG A 192 -18.81 6.51 -6.82
N SER A 193 -17.95 6.88 -7.76
CA SER A 193 -16.69 7.58 -7.49
C SER A 193 -15.83 6.82 -6.44
N VAL A 194 -15.64 5.52 -6.66
CA VAL A 194 -15.05 4.58 -5.68
C VAL A 194 -13.71 5.09 -5.18
N LEU A 195 -12.76 5.41 -6.07
CA LEU A 195 -11.46 6.00 -5.70
C LEU A 195 -11.48 7.53 -5.66
N GLY A 196 -12.59 8.16 -6.02
CA GLY A 196 -12.76 9.60 -5.90
C GLY A 196 -13.18 10.04 -4.52
N SER A 197 -14.28 9.49 -4.05
CA SER A 197 -14.89 9.90 -2.78
C SER A 197 -15.42 8.76 -1.93
N TRP A 198 -15.94 7.67 -2.52
CA TRP A 198 -16.59 6.60 -1.77
C TRP A 198 -15.65 5.89 -0.77
N TRP A 199 -14.36 5.75 -1.11
CA TRP A 199 -13.37 5.14 -0.21
C TRP A 199 -13.23 5.87 1.13
N ARG A 200 -13.53 7.18 1.14
CA ARG A 200 -13.51 7.99 2.37
C ARG A 200 -14.69 7.62 3.24
N SER A 201 -14.42 7.36 4.49
CA SER A 201 -15.47 7.19 5.46
C SER A 201 -16.18 8.53 5.72
N PRO A 202 -17.53 8.53 5.94
CA PRO A 202 -18.23 9.72 6.39
C PRO A 202 -17.78 10.20 7.78
N ASP A 203 -17.12 9.34 8.57
CA ASP A 203 -16.59 9.69 9.89
C ASP A 203 -15.20 10.38 9.80
N GLY A 204 -14.56 10.33 8.65
CA GLY A 204 -13.29 10.99 8.38
C GLY A 204 -12.30 10.16 7.60
N ALA A 205 -11.28 10.85 7.08
CA ALA A 205 -10.14 10.25 6.41
C ALA A 205 -8.87 11.02 6.78
N VAL A 206 -7.72 10.34 6.78
CA VAL A 206 -6.42 10.92 7.12
C VAL A 206 -5.36 10.48 6.12
N GLY A 207 -4.37 11.35 5.85
CA GLY A 207 -3.17 11.02 5.10
C GLY A 207 -1.98 10.80 6.03
N LEU A 208 -1.34 9.65 5.96
CA LEU A 208 -0.13 9.33 6.72
C LEU A 208 1.12 9.67 5.91
N PHE A 209 1.22 10.94 5.54
CA PHE A 209 2.38 11.56 4.89
C PHE A 209 2.41 13.06 5.20
N PRO A 210 3.59 13.69 5.22
CA PRO A 210 3.71 15.11 5.55
C PRO A 210 3.19 16.01 4.43
N SER A 211 2.80 17.24 4.78
CA SER A 211 2.22 18.21 3.85
C SER A 211 3.16 18.59 2.69
N TRP A 212 4.47 18.58 2.91
CA TRP A 212 5.44 18.86 1.85
C TRP A 212 5.51 17.77 0.77
N PHE A 213 5.01 16.56 1.08
CA PHE A 213 4.94 15.43 0.13
C PHE A 213 3.63 15.41 -0.67
N ALA A 214 2.68 16.25 -0.32
CA ALA A 214 1.35 16.31 -0.93
C ALA A 214 1.17 17.57 -1.77
N PRO A 215 0.20 17.59 -2.72
CA PRO A 215 -0.28 18.83 -3.30
C PRO A 215 -0.80 19.80 -2.23
N SER A 216 -0.71 21.10 -2.50
CA SER A 216 -1.29 22.11 -1.60
C SER A 216 -2.76 21.82 -1.31
N ALA A 217 -3.20 22.04 -0.07
CA ALA A 217 -4.58 21.87 0.33
C ALA A 217 -5.52 22.79 -0.48
N SER A 218 -5.08 24.00 -0.82
CA SER A 218 -5.83 24.95 -1.67
C SER A 218 -6.06 24.46 -3.11
N ASP A 219 -5.19 23.58 -3.60
CA ASP A 219 -5.27 22.99 -4.94
C ASP A 219 -5.95 21.62 -4.95
N THR A 220 -6.28 21.07 -3.78
CA THR A 220 -6.91 19.75 -3.64
C THR A 220 -8.42 19.90 -3.56
N ILE A 221 -9.15 19.13 -4.40
CA ILE A 221 -10.63 19.19 -4.45
C ILE A 221 -11.24 18.81 -3.10
N ASP A 222 -10.71 17.78 -2.46
CA ASP A 222 -11.16 17.31 -1.15
C ASP A 222 -9.95 17.13 -0.22
N PRO A 223 -9.47 18.17 0.45
CA PRO A 223 -8.35 18.07 1.37
C PRO A 223 -8.69 17.18 2.56
N LEU A 224 -7.67 16.55 3.13
CA LEU A 224 -7.78 15.78 4.37
C LEU A 224 -6.63 16.12 5.31
N PRO A 225 -6.79 15.88 6.62
CA PRO A 225 -5.72 16.03 7.60
C PRO A 225 -4.53 15.16 7.22
N LEU A 226 -3.34 15.77 7.22
CA LEU A 226 -2.08 15.10 6.89
C LEU A 226 -1.21 15.02 8.15
N PHE A 227 -0.67 13.83 8.37
CA PHE A 227 0.25 13.54 9.47
C PHE A 227 1.62 13.12 8.89
N GLY A 228 2.60 12.86 9.71
CA GLY A 228 3.91 12.37 9.23
C GLY A 228 3.86 10.92 8.73
N PHE A 229 4.98 10.45 8.19
CA PHE A 229 5.14 9.03 7.88
C PHE A 229 5.23 8.23 9.20
N PRO A 230 4.39 7.21 9.40
CA PRO A 230 4.56 6.28 10.52
C PRO A 230 5.77 5.39 10.23
N LEU A 231 6.93 5.78 10.75
CA LEU A 231 8.17 5.04 10.58
C LEU A 231 8.14 3.80 11.48
N LEU A 232 8.33 2.64 10.88
CA LEU A 232 8.46 1.37 11.59
C LEU A 232 9.70 0.66 11.06
N ASP A 233 10.72 0.57 11.90
CA ASP A 233 12.00 -0.07 11.61
C ASP A 233 12.17 -1.44 12.28
N ASP A 234 11.15 -1.92 12.99
CA ASP A 234 11.21 -3.20 13.68
C ASP A 234 11.23 -4.38 12.70
N HIS A 235 12.38 -4.96 12.54
CA HIS A 235 12.59 -6.24 11.86
C HIS A 235 12.97 -7.31 12.87
N PRO A 236 12.01 -8.11 13.35
CA PRO A 236 12.27 -9.13 14.40
C PRO A 236 13.23 -10.24 13.97
N ASN A 237 13.59 -10.34 12.70
CA ASN A 237 14.51 -11.34 12.17
C ASN A 237 15.64 -10.65 11.38
N GLU A 238 16.58 -10.01 12.05
CA GLU A 238 17.84 -9.57 11.43
C GLU A 238 18.72 -10.77 11.13
N ASP A 239 18.95 -11.04 9.83
CA ASP A 239 20.06 -11.90 9.42
C ASP A 239 21.39 -11.17 9.69
N THR A 240 22.00 -11.50 10.83
CA THR A 240 23.25 -10.89 11.30
C THR A 240 24.39 -11.08 10.29
N ALA A 241 24.43 -12.22 9.60
CA ALA A 241 25.46 -12.50 8.61
C ALA A 241 25.32 -11.60 7.36
N GLU A 242 24.08 -11.39 6.87
CA GLU A 242 23.85 -10.45 5.78
C GLU A 242 24.17 -9.00 6.19
N LYS A 243 23.84 -8.63 7.43
CA LYS A 243 24.15 -7.28 7.96
C LYS A 243 25.67 -7.04 7.97
N GLN A 244 26.43 -7.92 8.59
CA GLN A 244 27.90 -7.83 8.64
C GLN A 244 28.54 -7.77 7.25
N ARG A 245 28.05 -8.61 6.32
CA ARG A 245 28.53 -8.61 4.93
C ARG A 245 28.26 -7.24 4.25
N LEU A 246 27.08 -6.67 4.45
CA LEU A 246 26.73 -5.37 3.86
C LEU A 246 27.49 -4.21 4.50
N GLU A 247 27.69 -4.24 5.82
CA GLU A 247 28.51 -3.24 6.54
C GLU A 247 29.95 -3.27 6.04
N GLY A 248 30.55 -4.45 5.87
CA GLY A 248 31.88 -4.58 5.30
C GLY A 248 31.96 -4.07 3.87
N TRP A 249 30.96 -4.37 3.04
CA TRP A 249 30.90 -3.86 1.66
C TRP A 249 30.73 -2.33 1.63
N LEU A 250 29.87 -1.75 2.49
CA LEU A 250 29.66 -0.30 2.59
C LEU A 250 30.94 0.43 3.04
N ALA A 251 31.66 -0.14 4.01
CA ALA A 251 32.91 0.42 4.52
C ALA A 251 34.04 0.38 3.44
N ALA A 252 34.05 -0.65 2.60
CA ALA A 252 35.03 -0.79 1.51
C ALA A 252 34.66 0.01 0.25
N ALA A 253 33.43 0.54 0.15
CA ALA A 253 32.97 1.24 -1.04
C ALA A 253 33.73 2.57 -1.25
N PRO A 254 34.31 2.83 -2.43
CA PRO A 254 35.13 4.03 -2.69
C PRO A 254 34.28 5.32 -2.70
N ARG A 255 32.98 5.20 -2.89
CA ARG A 255 32.00 6.30 -2.90
C ARG A 255 30.67 5.80 -2.31
N ARG A 256 29.84 6.71 -1.84
CA ARG A 256 28.48 6.38 -1.35
C ARG A 256 27.70 5.64 -2.46
N PRO A 257 27.16 4.44 -2.22
CA PRO A 257 26.44 3.68 -3.21
C PRO A 257 25.09 4.32 -3.55
N ILE A 258 24.58 3.97 -4.73
CA ILE A 258 23.19 4.25 -5.12
C ILE A 258 22.34 3.05 -4.71
N VAL A 259 21.29 3.29 -3.93
CA VAL A 259 20.33 2.24 -3.53
C VAL A 259 19.19 2.16 -4.55
N PHE A 260 18.97 0.98 -5.10
CA PHE A 260 17.89 0.70 -6.04
C PHE A 260 16.87 -0.25 -5.41
N ALA A 261 15.64 0.22 -5.24
CA ALA A 261 14.54 -0.53 -4.62
C ALA A 261 13.26 -0.40 -5.48
N PRO A 262 12.84 -1.44 -6.19
CA PRO A 262 11.67 -1.38 -7.08
C PRO A 262 10.33 -1.46 -6.34
N GLY A 263 10.37 -1.57 -5.01
CA GLY A 263 9.21 -1.81 -4.16
C GLY A 263 9.07 -3.28 -3.74
N SER A 264 8.42 -3.50 -2.60
CA SER A 264 8.31 -4.82 -1.95
C SER A 264 7.38 -5.79 -2.69
N ALA A 265 6.44 -5.28 -3.47
CA ALA A 265 5.49 -6.09 -4.24
C ALA A 265 5.97 -6.41 -5.67
N ASN A 266 7.11 -5.89 -6.10
CA ASN A 266 7.58 -6.09 -7.47
C ASN A 266 8.42 -7.37 -7.57
N GLU A 267 7.78 -8.47 -8.00
CA GLU A 267 8.43 -9.74 -8.30
C GLU A 267 8.96 -9.83 -9.75
N GLN A 268 8.81 -8.78 -10.55
CA GLN A 268 9.16 -8.74 -11.99
C GLN A 268 10.17 -7.62 -12.30
N ALA A 269 11.11 -7.37 -11.39
CA ALA A 269 12.03 -6.24 -11.47
C ALA A 269 13.37 -6.55 -12.18
N SER A 270 13.48 -7.64 -12.93
CA SER A 270 14.74 -8.02 -13.58
C SER A 270 15.27 -6.95 -14.54
N GLU A 271 14.39 -6.38 -15.38
CA GLU A 271 14.78 -5.30 -16.29
C GLU A 271 15.16 -4.02 -15.53
N TYR A 272 14.41 -3.66 -14.49
CA TYR A 272 14.73 -2.54 -13.62
C TYR A 272 16.15 -2.67 -13.04
N PHE A 273 16.52 -3.84 -12.50
CA PHE A 273 17.84 -4.04 -11.93
C PHE A 273 18.95 -4.06 -13.00
N ARG A 274 18.68 -4.57 -14.19
CA ARG A 274 19.63 -4.47 -15.30
C ARG A 274 19.92 -3.01 -15.65
N MET A 275 18.87 -2.19 -15.75
CA MET A 275 19.02 -0.75 -16.02
C MET A 275 19.69 0.00 -14.84
N ALA A 276 19.40 -0.39 -13.61
CA ALA A 276 19.99 0.17 -12.40
C ALA A 276 21.51 -0.05 -12.36
N ILE A 277 21.97 -1.27 -12.66
CA ILE A 277 23.39 -1.61 -12.74
C ILE A 277 24.08 -0.76 -13.82
N GLU A 278 23.49 -0.67 -15.01
CA GLU A 278 24.06 0.12 -16.09
C GLU A 278 24.11 1.62 -15.76
N ALA A 279 23.07 2.16 -15.11
CA ALA A 279 23.05 3.55 -14.65
C ALA A 279 24.12 3.83 -13.59
N ALA A 280 24.32 2.93 -12.64
CA ALA A 280 25.37 3.04 -11.63
C ALA A 280 26.78 2.98 -12.25
N ARG A 281 26.98 2.05 -13.21
CA ARG A 281 28.23 1.93 -13.97
C ARG A 281 28.59 3.21 -14.71
N ARG A 282 27.63 3.82 -15.42
CA ARG A 282 27.83 5.09 -16.14
C ARG A 282 28.15 6.25 -15.21
N ARG A 283 27.74 6.18 -13.94
CA ARG A 283 28.03 7.18 -12.90
C ARG A 283 29.26 6.86 -12.07
N GLU A 284 29.94 5.76 -12.37
CA GLU A 284 31.10 5.26 -11.60
C GLU A 284 30.79 5.19 -10.09
N ARG A 285 29.58 4.70 -9.75
CA ARG A 285 29.12 4.58 -8.38
C ARG A 285 28.82 3.12 -8.03
N PRO A 286 29.15 2.69 -6.80
CA PRO A 286 28.68 1.42 -6.30
C PRO A 286 27.15 1.38 -6.28
N ALA A 287 26.57 0.19 -6.46
CA ALA A 287 25.11 -0.01 -6.43
C ALA A 287 24.72 -1.05 -5.40
N LEU A 288 23.66 -0.74 -4.62
CA LEU A 288 23.00 -1.68 -3.74
C LEU A 288 21.61 -2.00 -4.27
N LEU A 289 21.39 -3.25 -4.65
CA LEU A 289 20.10 -3.73 -5.16
C LEU A 289 19.28 -4.34 -4.01
N ARG A 290 18.16 -3.71 -3.66
CA ARG A 290 17.28 -4.19 -2.60
C ARG A 290 16.05 -4.86 -3.20
N SER A 291 15.81 -6.16 -2.86
CA SER A 291 14.65 -6.92 -3.34
C SER A 291 14.16 -7.90 -2.31
N SER A 292 12.84 -7.94 -2.07
CA SER A 292 12.19 -9.00 -1.29
C SER A 292 12.15 -10.35 -2.00
N ASN A 293 12.28 -10.37 -3.34
CA ASN A 293 12.42 -11.58 -4.15
C ASN A 293 13.77 -11.60 -4.89
N PRO A 294 14.87 -11.97 -4.20
CA PRO A 294 16.19 -11.93 -4.81
C PRO A 294 16.39 -12.94 -5.94
N LYS A 295 15.77 -14.12 -5.84
CA LYS A 295 15.97 -15.20 -6.83
C LYS A 295 15.31 -14.89 -8.19
N GLY A 296 14.16 -14.19 -8.19
CA GLY A 296 13.42 -13.85 -9.40
C GLY A 296 13.86 -12.54 -10.07
N ASN A 297 14.44 -11.63 -9.31
CA ASN A 297 14.65 -10.25 -9.75
C ASN A 297 16.10 -9.88 -10.03
N ARG A 298 17.08 -10.60 -9.49
CA ARG A 298 18.50 -10.23 -9.58
C ARG A 298 19.22 -11.04 -10.66
N PRO A 299 20.22 -10.47 -11.33
CA PRO A 299 21.16 -11.25 -12.14
C PRO A 299 21.86 -12.34 -11.30
N ALA A 300 22.12 -13.49 -11.90
CA ALA A 300 22.80 -14.62 -11.22
C ALA A 300 24.21 -14.24 -10.70
N ARG A 301 24.88 -13.35 -11.43
CA ARG A 301 26.17 -12.76 -11.02
C ARG A 301 26.04 -11.25 -10.99
N LEU A 302 26.49 -10.64 -9.90
CA LEU A 302 26.59 -9.19 -9.76
C LEU A 302 27.99 -8.75 -10.16
N PRO A 303 28.12 -7.76 -11.05
CA PRO A 303 29.44 -7.18 -11.36
C PRO A 303 29.93 -6.31 -10.20
N ASP A 304 31.24 -6.17 -10.03
CA ASP A 304 31.80 -5.19 -9.09
C ASP A 304 31.57 -3.76 -9.60
N PRO A 305 31.30 -2.78 -8.72
CA PRO A 305 31.01 -2.87 -7.29
C PRO A 305 29.49 -2.86 -7.00
N VAL A 306 28.82 -3.96 -7.28
CA VAL A 306 27.38 -4.11 -7.02
C VAL A 306 27.16 -5.11 -5.91
N ALA A 307 26.41 -4.71 -4.88
CA ALA A 307 25.94 -5.59 -3.82
C ALA A 307 24.41 -5.76 -3.89
N ALA A 308 23.93 -6.77 -3.22
CA ALA A 308 22.51 -7.02 -3.11
C ALA A 308 22.11 -7.31 -1.67
N ALA A 309 20.94 -6.80 -1.30
CA ALA A 309 20.31 -7.01 -0.01
C ALA A 309 18.88 -7.55 -0.19
N THR A 310 18.45 -8.33 0.79
CA THR A 310 17.05 -8.65 1.00
C THR A 310 16.30 -7.43 1.58
N SER A 311 15.20 -7.61 2.27
CA SER A 311 14.50 -6.49 2.88
C SER A 311 15.26 -6.00 4.13
N ARG A 312 15.81 -4.79 4.09
CA ARG A 312 16.42 -4.11 5.23
C ARG A 312 15.74 -2.77 5.50
N PRO A 313 15.69 -2.27 6.74
CA PRO A 313 15.20 -0.93 7.03
C PRO A 313 15.93 0.10 6.18
N LEU A 314 15.18 1.02 5.59
CA LEU A 314 15.80 2.10 4.81
C LEU A 314 16.57 3.06 5.72
N SER A 315 16.13 3.26 6.96
CA SER A 315 16.83 4.02 8.00
C SER A 315 18.23 3.51 8.28
N TRP A 316 18.47 2.21 8.14
CA TRP A 316 19.80 1.62 8.28
C TRP A 316 20.68 1.81 7.03
N LEU A 317 20.05 1.86 5.84
CA LEU A 317 20.75 1.98 4.55
C LEU A 317 20.98 3.44 4.13
N LEU A 318 20.17 4.34 4.62
CA LEU A 318 20.19 5.77 4.26
C LEU A 318 20.57 6.59 5.50
N PRO A 319 21.53 7.55 5.38
CA PRO A 319 21.91 8.40 6.48
C PRO A 319 20.79 9.34 6.93
#